data_aaa689fa784d0a199ddea8f0cd0bd73e
#
_entry.id   aaa689fa784d0a199ddea8f0cd0bd73e
#
_cell.length_a   1.000
_cell.length_b   1.000
_cell.length_c   1.000
_cell.angle_alpha   90.00
_cell.angle_beta   90.00
_cell.angle_gamma   90.00
#
_symmetry.space_group_name_H-M   'P 1'
#
loop_
_entity.id
_entity.type
_entity.pdbx_description
1 polymer ?
#
loop_
_entity_poly.entity_id
_entity_poly.type
_entity_poly.pdbx_seq_one_letter_code
_entity_poly.pdbx_strand_id
1 'polypeptide(L)'
;ISLDEIRNFISDNFKNKAFEISVVGDFDEKNLEELVLKYLAVDEKREKIENHVPKPVNFPKGKTKEIEVDTKISSAFVMAGIKTDDMYPIDNSRALNLCARIIDDRLRVNIREKLGAAYSPFAYNNPSKIYENYGGLFMGVKTSPETTEIVKNEIKNIISSLKKEKITDDEFERAINPLLSSIATQVQKNSYWLNTVLDGSFKNNAQLEWAKTIISGYSLLTKEIVQKKCDKYLLPENISFFTVKSEDSADKSLKD
;
A
#
# COMPACT_ATOMS: atom_id res chain seq x y z
N ILE A 1 5.35 26.64 -9.52
CA ILE A 1 3.96 26.58 -10.04
C ILE A 1 3.25 27.84 -9.60
N SER A 2 2.75 28.64 -10.54
CA SER A 2 1.99 29.86 -10.27
C SER A 2 0.51 29.57 -10.00
N LEU A 3 -0.19 30.54 -9.39
CA LEU A 3 -1.62 30.44 -9.15
C LEU A 3 -2.42 30.35 -10.47
N ASP A 4 -1.96 31.01 -11.51
CA ASP A 4 -2.64 31.01 -12.80
C ASP A 4 -2.47 29.68 -13.54
N GLU A 5 -1.31 29.04 -13.43
CA GLU A 5 -1.11 27.66 -13.94
C GLU A 5 -2.06 26.68 -13.25
N ILE A 6 -2.23 26.78 -11.93
CA ILE A 6 -3.18 25.93 -11.17
C ILE A 6 -4.62 26.19 -11.61
N ARG A 7 -5.02 27.45 -11.71
CA ARG A 7 -6.39 27.84 -12.13
C ARG A 7 -6.69 27.33 -13.54
N ASN A 8 -5.78 27.52 -14.49
CA ASN A 8 -5.96 27.08 -15.87
C ASN A 8 -6.08 25.55 -15.94
N PHE A 9 -5.20 24.82 -15.23
CA PHE A 9 -5.25 23.37 -15.18
C PHE A 9 -6.57 22.85 -14.60
N ILE A 10 -7.01 23.39 -13.46
CA ILE A 10 -8.27 22.97 -12.82
C ILE A 10 -9.46 23.32 -13.72
N SER A 11 -9.53 24.54 -14.23
CA SER A 11 -10.65 25.01 -15.07
C SER A 11 -10.82 24.18 -16.33
N ASP A 12 -9.73 23.90 -17.04
CA ASP A 12 -9.75 23.11 -18.27
C ASP A 12 -10.19 21.65 -17.99
N ASN A 13 -9.57 21.02 -16.98
CA ASN A 13 -9.93 19.64 -16.62
C ASN A 13 -11.37 19.53 -16.13
N PHE A 14 -11.84 20.47 -15.31
CA PHE A 14 -13.21 20.44 -14.79
C PHE A 14 -14.26 20.64 -15.89
N LYS A 15 -14.00 21.48 -16.88
CA LYS A 15 -14.94 21.74 -17.99
C LYS A 15 -14.96 20.60 -19.01
N ASN A 16 -13.80 20.09 -19.39
CA ASN A 16 -13.67 19.27 -20.59
C ASN A 16 -13.56 17.77 -20.29
N LYS A 17 -12.92 17.38 -19.16
CA LYS A 17 -12.67 15.97 -18.85
C LYS A 17 -13.91 15.27 -18.31
N ALA A 18 -14.04 13.99 -18.64
CA ALA A 18 -15.02 13.14 -17.98
C ALA A 18 -14.65 12.93 -16.51
N PHE A 19 -15.64 12.84 -15.66
CA PHE A 19 -15.47 12.49 -14.26
C PHE A 19 -16.60 11.55 -13.78
N GLU A 20 -16.29 10.80 -12.75
CA GLU A 20 -17.23 9.93 -12.04
C GLU A 20 -17.67 10.63 -10.76
N ILE A 21 -18.96 10.54 -10.46
CA ILE A 21 -19.54 11.06 -9.23
C ILE A 21 -20.07 9.87 -8.44
N SER A 22 -19.55 9.68 -7.25
CA SER A 22 -20.02 8.63 -6.33
C SER A 22 -20.58 9.28 -5.08
N VAL A 23 -21.79 8.91 -4.70
CA VAL A 23 -22.46 9.42 -3.51
C VAL A 23 -22.86 8.25 -2.62
N VAL A 24 -22.55 8.33 -1.35
CA VAL A 24 -22.89 7.33 -0.34
C VAL A 24 -23.44 8.01 0.91
N GLY A 25 -24.62 7.61 1.34
CA GLY A 25 -25.27 8.18 2.53
C GLY A 25 -26.77 7.99 2.52
N ASP A 26 -27.45 8.69 3.41
CA ASP A 26 -28.90 8.80 3.44
C ASP A 26 -29.30 10.09 2.71
N PHE A 27 -29.90 9.96 1.52
CA PHE A 27 -30.31 11.08 0.68
C PHE A 27 -31.55 10.75 -0.15
N ASP A 28 -32.30 11.80 -0.52
CA ASP A 28 -33.38 11.70 -1.48
C ASP A 28 -32.82 11.68 -2.92
N GLU A 29 -33.13 10.63 -3.68
CA GLU A 29 -32.58 10.43 -5.03
C GLU A 29 -32.99 11.55 -6.00
N LYS A 30 -34.22 12.05 -5.93
CA LYS A 30 -34.70 13.11 -6.82
C LYS A 30 -34.00 14.43 -6.55
N ASN A 31 -33.88 14.78 -5.29
CA ASN A 31 -33.15 15.99 -4.88
C ASN A 31 -31.68 15.90 -5.28
N LEU A 32 -31.04 14.73 -5.12
CA LEU A 32 -29.66 14.52 -5.56
C LEU A 32 -29.53 14.68 -7.08
N GLU A 33 -30.45 14.10 -7.87
CA GLU A 33 -30.46 14.23 -9.32
C GLU A 33 -30.59 15.71 -9.76
N GLU A 34 -31.52 16.45 -9.16
CA GLU A 34 -31.69 17.89 -9.40
C GLU A 34 -30.42 18.69 -9.09
N LEU A 35 -29.73 18.40 -7.99
CA LEU A 35 -28.49 19.04 -7.62
C LEU A 35 -27.34 18.70 -8.61
N VAL A 36 -27.24 17.44 -9.02
CA VAL A 36 -26.24 17.01 -10.02
C VAL A 36 -26.49 17.72 -11.35
N LEU A 37 -27.74 17.74 -11.82
CA LEU A 37 -28.11 18.44 -13.06
C LEU A 37 -27.83 19.95 -12.97
N LYS A 38 -28.15 20.57 -11.85
CA LYS A 38 -27.97 22.01 -11.65
C LYS A 38 -26.50 22.46 -11.60
N TYR A 39 -25.63 21.67 -10.95
CA TYR A 39 -24.25 22.10 -10.66
C TYR A 39 -23.18 21.41 -11.49
N LEU A 40 -23.46 20.22 -12.01
CA LEU A 40 -22.45 19.37 -12.66
C LEU A 40 -22.79 19.04 -14.13
N ALA A 41 -24.06 19.16 -14.53
CA ALA A 41 -24.41 19.06 -15.93
C ALA A 41 -23.89 20.29 -16.68
N VAL A 42 -23.26 20.04 -17.81
CA VAL A 42 -22.79 21.08 -18.74
C VAL A 42 -23.41 20.83 -20.11
N ASP A 43 -23.70 21.90 -20.84
CA ASP A 43 -24.27 21.81 -22.20
C ASP A 43 -23.27 21.25 -23.21
N GLU A 44 -21.98 21.38 -22.92
CA GLU A 44 -20.93 20.89 -23.78
C GLU A 44 -20.63 19.42 -23.52
N LYS A 45 -20.40 18.67 -24.62
CA LYS A 45 -20.06 17.26 -24.55
C LYS A 45 -18.66 17.10 -23.94
N ARG A 46 -18.59 16.47 -22.77
CA ARG A 46 -17.31 16.13 -22.12
C ARG A 46 -16.54 15.09 -22.93
N GLU A 47 -15.23 15.10 -22.81
CA GLU A 47 -14.37 14.06 -23.36
C GLU A 47 -14.79 12.68 -22.84
N LYS A 48 -14.67 11.67 -23.68
CA LYS A 48 -14.91 10.29 -23.23
C LYS A 48 -13.78 9.85 -22.31
N ILE A 49 -14.11 8.99 -21.33
CA ILE A 49 -13.09 8.31 -20.55
C ILE A 49 -12.36 7.36 -21.51
N GLU A 50 -11.10 7.67 -21.81
CA GLU A 50 -10.25 6.80 -22.60
C GLU A 50 -9.64 5.71 -21.72
N ASN A 51 -9.63 4.48 -22.22
CA ASN A 51 -8.89 3.39 -21.62
C ASN A 51 -7.39 3.59 -21.96
N HIS A 52 -6.71 4.36 -21.16
CA HIS A 52 -5.27 4.49 -21.30
C HIS A 52 -4.59 3.25 -20.72
N VAL A 53 -3.90 2.50 -21.58
CA VAL A 53 -3.04 1.39 -21.15
C VAL A 53 -1.72 2.01 -20.67
N PRO A 54 -1.40 1.94 -19.38
CA PRO A 54 -0.19 2.53 -18.85
C PRO A 54 1.04 1.80 -19.40
N LYS A 55 2.13 2.55 -19.60
CA LYS A 55 3.41 1.93 -19.98
C LYS A 55 3.87 0.97 -18.87
N PRO A 56 4.42 -0.21 -19.24
CA PRO A 56 4.92 -1.16 -18.24
C PRO A 56 5.96 -0.51 -17.32
N VAL A 57 5.83 -0.77 -16.03
CA VAL A 57 6.76 -0.31 -15.00
C VAL A 57 7.52 -1.51 -14.44
N ASN A 58 8.84 -1.37 -14.34
CA ASN A 58 9.68 -2.41 -13.77
C ASN A 58 9.87 -2.17 -12.26
N PHE A 59 9.55 -3.19 -11.47
CA PHE A 59 9.88 -3.18 -10.04
C PHE A 59 11.37 -3.49 -9.87
N PRO A 60 12.13 -2.72 -9.07
CA PRO A 60 13.54 -3.01 -8.80
C PRO A 60 13.68 -4.36 -8.09
N LYS A 61 14.69 -5.15 -8.48
CA LYS A 61 14.94 -6.48 -7.93
C LYS A 61 16.37 -6.57 -7.40
N GLY A 62 16.51 -6.86 -6.10
CA GLY A 62 17.79 -7.05 -5.45
C GLY A 62 18.70 -5.81 -5.46
N LYS A 63 18.13 -4.60 -5.57
CA LYS A 63 18.89 -3.36 -5.66
C LYS A 63 18.89 -2.63 -4.32
N THR A 64 20.01 -1.98 -4.02
CA THR A 64 20.13 -1.10 -2.85
C THR A 64 20.44 0.32 -3.32
N LYS A 65 19.71 1.30 -2.80
CA LYS A 65 19.97 2.72 -3.00
C LYS A 65 19.96 3.41 -1.65
N GLU A 66 20.96 4.27 -1.43
CA GLU A 66 21.10 5.09 -0.24
C GLU A 66 21.16 6.57 -0.64
N ILE A 67 20.50 7.43 0.12
CA ILE A 67 20.48 8.86 -0.06
C ILE A 67 20.81 9.51 1.29
N GLU A 68 21.78 10.38 1.29
CA GLU A 68 22.09 11.23 2.42
C GLU A 68 21.41 12.59 2.25
N VAL A 69 20.88 13.13 3.34
CA VAL A 69 20.18 14.42 3.37
C VAL A 69 20.78 15.30 4.45
N ASP A 70 21.03 16.55 4.09
CA ASP A 70 21.47 17.58 5.05
C ASP A 70 20.31 17.95 5.97
N THR A 71 20.35 17.44 7.20
CA THR A 71 19.36 17.72 8.23
C THR A 71 20.02 17.76 9.59
N LYS A 72 19.48 18.60 10.49
CA LYS A 72 19.96 18.72 11.89
C LYS A 72 19.49 17.57 12.78
N ILE A 73 18.55 16.77 12.31
CA ILE A 73 17.98 15.66 13.09
C ILE A 73 18.69 14.37 12.64
N SER A 74 19.44 13.75 13.56
CA SER A 74 20.05 12.46 13.32
C SER A 74 18.93 11.40 13.21
N SER A 75 18.59 11.00 12.00
CA SER A 75 17.57 9.98 11.73
C SER A 75 17.81 9.30 10.41
N ALA A 76 17.32 8.06 10.31
CA ALA A 76 17.32 7.31 9.08
C ALA A 76 15.97 6.62 8.88
N PHE A 77 15.68 6.30 7.63
CA PHE A 77 14.54 5.48 7.25
C PHE A 77 14.98 4.39 6.28
N VAL A 78 14.77 3.15 6.66
CA VAL A 78 15.04 1.99 5.83
C VAL A 78 13.74 1.46 5.29
N MET A 79 13.60 1.41 3.96
CA MET A 79 12.51 0.75 3.27
C MET A 79 13.03 -0.44 2.49
N ALA A 80 12.34 -1.57 2.60
CA ALA A 80 12.54 -2.75 1.78
C ALA A 80 11.30 -3.00 0.93
N GLY A 81 11.49 -3.45 -0.30
CA GLY A 81 10.40 -3.80 -1.20
C GLY A 81 10.67 -5.10 -1.93
N ILE A 82 9.65 -5.93 -2.06
CA ILE A 82 9.67 -7.17 -2.83
C ILE A 82 8.53 -7.10 -3.84
N LYS A 83 8.82 -7.43 -5.11
CA LYS A 83 7.79 -7.48 -6.15
C LYS A 83 6.73 -8.52 -5.81
N THR A 84 5.46 -8.13 -5.93
CA THR A 84 4.29 -9.01 -5.91
C THR A 84 3.46 -8.84 -7.18
N ASP A 85 2.30 -9.47 -7.26
CA ASP A 85 1.36 -9.30 -8.36
C ASP A 85 0.44 -8.07 -8.17
N ASP A 86 -0.34 -7.79 -9.19
CA ASP A 86 -1.43 -6.82 -9.15
C ASP A 86 -2.61 -7.29 -8.27
N MET A 87 -3.70 -6.53 -8.29
CA MET A 87 -4.89 -6.83 -7.52
C MET A 87 -5.67 -8.06 -8.04
N TYR A 88 -5.35 -8.55 -9.23
CA TYR A 88 -6.07 -9.64 -9.92
C TYR A 88 -5.26 -10.94 -9.96
N PRO A 89 -5.80 -12.10 -9.54
CA PRO A 89 -7.06 -12.31 -8.83
C PRO A 89 -7.00 -11.83 -7.38
N ILE A 90 -8.11 -11.34 -6.85
CA ILE A 90 -8.19 -10.72 -5.53
C ILE A 90 -7.75 -11.63 -4.39
N ASP A 91 -7.96 -12.95 -4.49
CA ASP A 91 -7.57 -13.91 -3.45
C ASP A 91 -6.05 -14.00 -3.27
N ASN A 92 -5.28 -13.78 -4.35
CA ASN A 92 -3.84 -13.65 -4.26
C ASN A 92 -3.44 -12.43 -3.40
N SER A 93 -4.08 -11.29 -3.68
CA SER A 93 -3.86 -10.06 -2.91
C SER A 93 -4.27 -10.20 -1.45
N ARG A 94 -5.41 -10.85 -1.16
CA ARG A 94 -5.87 -11.13 0.22
C ARG A 94 -4.87 -11.98 1.00
N ALA A 95 -4.35 -13.03 0.40
CA ALA A 95 -3.33 -13.86 1.05
C ALA A 95 -2.02 -13.11 1.29
N LEU A 96 -1.59 -12.25 0.33
CA LEU A 96 -0.41 -11.41 0.49
C LEU A 96 -0.61 -10.31 1.55
N ASN A 97 -1.83 -9.82 1.74
CA ASN A 97 -2.15 -8.92 2.85
C ASN A 97 -1.96 -9.59 4.22
N LEU A 98 -2.36 -10.86 4.37
CA LEU A 98 -2.08 -11.61 5.59
C LEU A 98 -0.59 -11.91 5.76
N CYS A 99 0.12 -12.26 4.68
CA CYS A 99 1.57 -12.38 4.67
C CYS A 99 2.24 -11.11 5.25
N ALA A 100 1.83 -9.93 4.75
CA ALA A 100 2.37 -8.66 5.21
C ALA A 100 2.08 -8.40 6.70
N ARG A 101 0.90 -8.76 7.19
CA ARG A 101 0.54 -8.62 8.62
C ARG A 101 1.39 -9.53 9.52
N ILE A 102 1.68 -10.74 9.09
CA ILE A 102 2.57 -11.66 9.82
C ILE A 102 3.99 -11.11 9.85
N ILE A 103 4.46 -10.57 8.73
CA ILE A 103 5.77 -9.91 8.66
C ILE A 103 5.80 -8.67 9.57
N ASP A 104 4.75 -7.87 9.59
CA ASP A 104 4.63 -6.70 10.47
C ASP A 104 4.75 -7.09 11.95
N ASP A 105 4.09 -8.17 12.35
CA ASP A 105 4.18 -8.70 13.72
C ASP A 105 5.60 -9.19 14.05
N ARG A 106 6.21 -9.99 13.17
CA ARG A 106 7.61 -10.44 13.33
C ARG A 106 8.60 -9.28 13.38
N LEU A 107 8.44 -8.28 12.51
CA LEU A 107 9.28 -7.08 12.52
C LEU A 107 9.16 -6.33 13.84
N ARG A 108 7.94 -6.17 14.33
CA ARG A 108 7.66 -5.45 15.57
C ARG A 108 8.32 -6.13 16.78
N VAL A 109 8.21 -7.44 16.87
CA VAL A 109 8.86 -8.22 17.94
C VAL A 109 10.38 -8.11 17.83
N ASN A 110 10.95 -8.46 16.68
CA ASN A 110 12.40 -8.58 16.51
C ASN A 110 13.13 -7.22 16.58
N ILE A 111 12.52 -6.16 16.03
CA ILE A 111 13.11 -4.80 16.11
C ILE A 111 13.07 -4.28 17.54
N ARG A 112 11.99 -4.54 18.29
CA ARG A 112 11.93 -4.16 19.72
C ARG A 112 13.00 -4.86 20.56
N GLU A 113 13.20 -6.15 20.33
CA GLU A 113 14.21 -6.93 21.06
C GLU A 113 15.63 -6.45 20.77
N LYS A 114 15.95 -6.09 19.53
CA LYS A 114 17.29 -5.74 19.10
C LYS A 114 17.62 -4.25 19.25
N LEU A 115 16.66 -3.36 19.01
CA LEU A 115 16.88 -1.91 18.94
C LEU A 115 16.10 -1.12 20.00
N GLY A 116 15.19 -1.78 20.73
CA GLY A 116 14.35 -1.14 21.75
C GLY A 116 13.00 -0.65 21.22
N ALA A 117 12.12 -0.26 22.15
CA ALA A 117 10.70 0.02 21.89
C ALA A 117 10.42 1.33 21.11
N ALA A 118 11.43 2.16 20.88
CA ALA A 118 11.26 3.48 20.23
C ALA A 118 11.01 3.39 18.71
N TYR A 119 11.21 2.23 18.11
CA TYR A 119 11.10 2.03 16.67
C TYR A 119 9.73 1.48 16.30
N SER A 120 9.14 2.03 15.24
CA SER A 120 7.81 1.64 14.73
C SER A 120 7.95 1.04 13.34
N PRO A 121 8.29 -0.26 13.25
CA PRO A 121 8.32 -0.95 11.96
C PRO A 121 6.91 -1.12 11.42
N PHE A 122 6.81 -1.28 10.11
CA PHE A 122 5.56 -1.64 9.43
C PHE A 122 5.82 -2.56 8.24
N ALA A 123 4.81 -3.34 7.87
CA ALA A 123 4.78 -4.05 6.60
C ALA A 123 3.36 -4.01 6.00
N TYR A 124 3.28 -3.85 4.68
CA TYR A 124 2.03 -3.88 3.94
C TYR A 124 2.22 -4.39 2.51
N ASN A 125 1.18 -4.97 1.95
CA ASN A 125 1.10 -5.33 0.53
C ASN A 125 0.37 -4.21 -0.23
N ASN A 126 0.90 -3.81 -1.38
CA ASN A 126 0.34 -2.78 -2.24
C ASN A 126 0.24 -3.29 -3.68
N PRO A 127 -0.81 -4.07 -4.00
CA PRO A 127 -1.04 -4.54 -5.36
C PRO A 127 -1.58 -3.40 -6.25
N SER A 128 -1.10 -3.31 -7.48
CA SER A 128 -1.59 -2.31 -8.43
C SER A 128 -3.01 -2.65 -8.91
N LYS A 129 -3.86 -1.64 -9.03
CA LYS A 129 -5.14 -1.70 -9.74
C LYS A 129 -5.01 -1.33 -11.22
N ILE A 130 -3.86 -0.79 -11.64
CA ILE A 130 -3.64 -0.16 -12.94
C ILE A 130 -2.62 -0.92 -13.78
N TYR A 131 -1.49 -1.29 -13.18
CA TYR A 131 -0.39 -1.97 -13.87
C TYR A 131 -0.52 -3.48 -13.70
N GLU A 132 -0.65 -4.19 -14.81
CA GLU A 132 -0.69 -5.67 -14.81
C GLU A 132 0.60 -6.27 -14.27
N ASN A 133 0.49 -7.34 -13.51
CA ASN A 133 1.61 -8.07 -12.90
C ASN A 133 2.53 -7.17 -12.06
N TYR A 134 1.99 -6.10 -11.49
CA TYR A 134 2.74 -5.12 -10.70
C TYR A 134 2.11 -4.92 -9.32
N GLY A 135 2.93 -5.12 -8.32
CA GLY A 135 2.61 -4.86 -6.92
C GLY A 135 3.89 -4.95 -6.11
N GLY A 136 3.81 -4.59 -4.85
CA GLY A 136 4.93 -4.66 -3.93
C GLY A 136 4.50 -4.97 -2.51
N LEU A 137 5.24 -5.84 -1.84
CA LEU A 137 5.20 -5.96 -0.39
C LEU A 137 6.34 -5.10 0.16
N PHE A 138 5.97 -4.14 0.97
CA PHE A 138 6.88 -3.14 1.53
C PHE A 138 7.03 -3.32 3.04
N MET A 139 8.23 -3.10 3.52
CA MET A 139 8.59 -3.10 4.94
C MET A 139 9.38 -1.82 5.22
N GLY A 140 9.10 -1.14 6.31
CA GLY A 140 9.79 0.10 6.63
C GLY A 140 10.07 0.23 8.12
N VAL A 141 11.22 0.85 8.44
CA VAL A 141 11.63 1.14 9.81
C VAL A 141 12.28 2.52 9.86
N LYS A 142 11.75 3.40 10.72
CA LYS A 142 12.46 4.62 11.10
C LYS A 142 13.49 4.25 12.17
N THR A 143 14.74 4.65 11.98
CA THR A 143 15.87 4.25 12.83
C THR A 143 16.91 5.36 12.93
N SER A 144 18.04 5.12 13.60
CA SER A 144 19.21 6.00 13.55
C SER A 144 20.15 5.59 12.39
N PRO A 145 21.01 6.50 11.91
CA PRO A 145 21.96 6.20 10.84
C PRO A 145 22.83 4.97 11.12
N GLU A 146 23.28 4.81 12.37
CA GLU A 146 24.19 3.75 12.81
C GLU A 146 23.53 2.36 12.81
N THR A 147 22.20 2.29 12.90
CA THR A 147 21.46 1.03 13.01
C THR A 147 20.83 0.57 11.69
N THR A 148 21.03 1.31 10.60
CA THR A 148 20.45 0.98 9.28
C THR A 148 20.80 -0.41 8.80
N GLU A 149 22.05 -0.85 8.96
CA GLU A 149 22.49 -2.19 8.55
C GLU A 149 21.89 -3.29 9.44
N ILE A 150 21.70 -3.04 10.73
CA ILE A 150 21.03 -3.98 11.64
C ILE A 150 19.58 -4.20 11.16
N VAL A 151 18.89 -3.11 10.83
CA VAL A 151 17.50 -3.16 10.30
C VAL A 151 17.44 -3.93 8.98
N LYS A 152 18.34 -3.64 8.03
CA LYS A 152 18.38 -4.35 6.74
C LYS A 152 18.59 -5.86 6.93
N ASN A 153 19.51 -6.23 7.82
CA ASN A 153 19.78 -7.62 8.13
C ASN A 153 18.61 -8.31 8.82
N GLU A 154 17.93 -7.60 9.73
CA GLU A 154 16.74 -8.16 10.39
C GLU A 154 15.59 -8.41 9.42
N ILE A 155 15.33 -7.49 8.50
CA ILE A 155 14.35 -7.70 7.42
C ILE A 155 14.70 -8.95 6.60
N LYS A 156 15.96 -9.12 6.20
CA LYS A 156 16.42 -10.31 5.48
C LYS A 156 16.23 -11.60 6.30
N ASN A 157 16.52 -11.55 7.59
CA ASN A 157 16.37 -12.69 8.50
C ASN A 157 14.89 -13.10 8.62
N ILE A 158 13.98 -12.14 8.79
CA ILE A 158 12.53 -12.40 8.88
C ILE A 158 12.01 -13.06 7.60
N ILE A 159 12.38 -12.53 6.43
CA ILE A 159 12.00 -13.13 5.15
C ILE A 159 12.56 -14.53 4.99
N SER A 160 13.81 -14.77 5.39
CA SER A 160 14.44 -16.10 5.34
C SER A 160 13.80 -17.07 6.33
N SER A 161 13.44 -16.61 7.53
CA SER A 161 12.83 -17.44 8.57
C SER A 161 11.44 -17.93 8.19
N LEU A 162 10.63 -17.10 7.50
CA LEU A 162 9.31 -17.49 7.01
C LEU A 162 9.34 -18.76 6.12
N LYS A 163 10.44 -18.96 5.39
CA LYS A 163 10.63 -20.15 4.55
C LYS A 163 11.04 -21.38 5.38
N LYS A 164 11.85 -21.18 6.42
CA LYS A 164 12.41 -22.27 7.24
C LYS A 164 11.45 -22.72 8.33
N GLU A 165 10.91 -21.78 9.10
CA GLU A 165 10.16 -22.02 10.33
C GLU A 165 8.65 -22.08 10.09
N LYS A 166 8.20 -21.69 8.90
CA LYS A 166 6.79 -21.62 8.54
C LYS A 166 5.97 -20.69 9.44
N ILE A 167 4.75 -20.38 9.01
CA ILE A 167 3.77 -19.62 9.78
C ILE A 167 3.16 -20.56 10.82
N THR A 168 3.15 -20.15 12.09
CA THR A 168 2.46 -20.90 13.17
C THR A 168 0.96 -20.62 13.18
N ASP A 169 0.17 -21.47 13.85
CA ASP A 169 -1.27 -21.24 13.99
C ASP A 169 -1.55 -19.95 14.76
N ASP A 170 -0.79 -19.69 15.80
CA ASP A 170 -0.88 -18.48 16.61
C ASP A 170 -0.59 -17.19 15.81
N GLU A 171 0.44 -17.18 14.96
CA GLU A 171 0.73 -16.04 14.08
C GLU A 171 -0.39 -15.80 13.06
N PHE A 172 -0.94 -16.89 12.51
CA PHE A 172 -2.05 -16.80 11.57
C PHE A 172 -3.31 -16.25 12.24
N GLU A 173 -3.67 -16.75 13.41
CA GLU A 173 -4.83 -16.28 14.18
C GLU A 173 -4.69 -14.82 14.61
N ARG A 174 -3.52 -14.39 15.07
CA ARG A 174 -3.24 -13.00 15.40
C ARG A 174 -3.32 -12.05 14.18
N ALA A 175 -3.04 -12.55 13.00
CA ALA A 175 -3.15 -11.76 11.78
C ALA A 175 -4.59 -11.67 11.25
N ILE A 176 -5.33 -12.80 11.23
CA ILE A 176 -6.63 -12.90 10.58
C ILE A 176 -7.79 -12.40 11.46
N ASN A 177 -7.80 -12.73 12.75
CA ASN A 177 -8.94 -12.43 13.63
C ASN A 177 -9.18 -10.91 13.79
N PRO A 178 -8.17 -10.07 14.05
CA PRO A 178 -8.35 -8.62 14.08
C PRO A 178 -8.72 -8.04 12.71
N LEU A 179 -8.23 -8.64 11.62
CA LEU A 179 -8.57 -8.22 10.27
C LEU A 179 -10.06 -8.44 9.99
N LEU A 180 -10.60 -9.62 10.24
CA LEU A 180 -12.02 -9.94 10.06
C LEU A 180 -12.92 -9.00 10.90
N SER A 181 -12.55 -8.76 12.16
CA SER A 181 -13.27 -7.81 13.03
C SER A 181 -13.23 -6.39 12.47
N SER A 182 -12.08 -5.96 11.97
CA SER A 182 -11.92 -4.64 11.34
C SER A 182 -12.76 -4.52 10.07
N ILE A 183 -12.76 -5.54 9.20
CA ILE A 183 -13.57 -5.57 7.98
C ILE A 183 -15.05 -5.46 8.32
N ALA A 184 -15.55 -6.25 9.27
CA ALA A 184 -16.94 -6.23 9.72
C ALA A 184 -17.39 -4.83 10.17
N THR A 185 -16.51 -4.08 10.80
CA THR A 185 -16.76 -2.68 11.19
C THR A 185 -16.65 -1.70 10.03
N GLN A 186 -15.67 -1.90 9.14
CA GLN A 186 -15.41 -0.98 8.02
C GLN A 186 -16.55 -1.00 6.98
N VAL A 187 -17.09 -2.18 6.66
CA VAL A 187 -18.18 -2.31 5.66
C VAL A 187 -19.47 -1.60 6.07
N GLN A 188 -19.60 -1.22 7.34
CA GLN A 188 -20.74 -0.44 7.85
C GLN A 188 -20.56 1.08 7.68
N LYS A 189 -19.38 1.55 7.24
CA LYS A 189 -19.08 2.97 7.12
C LYS A 189 -19.24 3.46 5.69
N ASN A 190 -19.88 4.62 5.51
CA ASN A 190 -19.99 5.27 4.21
C ASN A 190 -18.63 5.49 3.54
N SER A 191 -17.60 5.81 4.32
CA SER A 191 -16.24 6.01 3.82
C SER A 191 -15.64 4.75 3.16
N TYR A 192 -15.98 3.55 3.62
CA TYR A 192 -15.57 2.31 2.98
C TYR A 192 -16.16 2.20 1.57
N TRP A 193 -17.47 2.41 1.46
CA TRP A 193 -18.16 2.33 0.18
C TRP A 193 -17.66 3.41 -0.79
N LEU A 194 -17.53 4.65 -0.32
CA LEU A 194 -17.09 5.76 -1.15
C LEU A 194 -15.64 5.61 -1.62
N ASN A 195 -14.70 5.39 -0.69
CA ASN A 195 -13.26 5.50 -0.99
C ASN A 195 -12.61 4.15 -1.39
N THR A 196 -13.25 3.01 -1.08
CA THR A 196 -12.67 1.69 -1.37
C THR A 196 -13.41 0.96 -2.47
N VAL A 197 -14.75 1.04 -2.46
CA VAL A 197 -15.59 0.26 -3.38
C VAL A 197 -15.95 1.07 -4.63
N LEU A 198 -16.43 2.29 -4.48
CA LEU A 198 -16.93 3.10 -5.59
C LEU A 198 -15.83 3.89 -6.29
N ASP A 199 -14.79 4.33 -5.58
CA ASP A 199 -13.69 5.08 -6.19
C ASP A 199 -13.02 4.30 -7.32
N GLY A 200 -13.20 4.79 -8.56
CA GLY A 200 -12.72 4.15 -9.78
C GLY A 200 -13.49 2.90 -10.22
N SER A 201 -14.64 2.57 -9.60
CA SER A 201 -15.43 1.38 -9.94
C SER A 201 -15.99 1.43 -11.37
N PHE A 202 -16.22 2.60 -11.91
CA PHE A 202 -16.65 2.79 -13.29
C PHE A 202 -15.64 2.22 -14.30
N LYS A 203 -14.35 2.35 -14.00
CA LYS A 203 -13.27 1.76 -14.80
C LYS A 203 -12.99 0.30 -14.44
N ASN A 204 -13.25 -0.06 -13.19
CA ASN A 204 -12.89 -1.35 -12.63
C ASN A 204 -14.07 -1.96 -11.84
N ASN A 205 -15.04 -2.52 -12.57
CA ASN A 205 -16.22 -3.17 -11.99
C ASN A 205 -15.89 -4.32 -11.03
N ALA A 206 -14.70 -4.93 -11.12
CA ALA A 206 -14.29 -5.99 -10.22
C ALA A 206 -14.29 -5.54 -8.75
N GLN A 207 -14.12 -4.24 -8.47
CA GLN A 207 -14.19 -3.69 -7.11
C GLN A 207 -15.52 -3.97 -6.41
N LEU A 208 -16.62 -3.95 -7.17
CA LEU A 208 -17.97 -4.25 -6.66
C LEU A 208 -18.08 -5.73 -6.22
N GLU A 209 -17.52 -6.63 -7.00
CA GLU A 209 -17.49 -8.06 -6.66
C GLU A 209 -16.53 -8.35 -5.49
N TRP A 210 -15.42 -7.63 -5.41
CA TRP A 210 -14.52 -7.75 -4.26
C TRP A 210 -15.18 -7.33 -2.96
N ALA A 211 -16.02 -6.29 -2.98
CA ALA A 211 -16.77 -5.84 -1.80
C ALA A 211 -17.76 -6.91 -1.33
N LYS A 212 -18.47 -7.57 -2.24
CA LYS A 212 -19.42 -8.66 -1.92
C LYS A 212 -18.73 -9.86 -1.27
N THR A 213 -17.51 -10.15 -1.66
CA THR A 213 -16.74 -11.33 -1.22
C THR A 213 -15.66 -11.03 -0.20
N ILE A 214 -15.61 -9.82 0.38
CA ILE A 214 -14.49 -9.45 1.25
C ILE A 214 -14.42 -10.31 2.52
N ILE A 215 -15.52 -10.50 3.22
CA ILE A 215 -15.56 -11.31 4.44
C ILE A 215 -15.33 -12.79 4.11
N SER A 216 -16.12 -13.36 3.20
CA SER A 216 -15.99 -14.77 2.82
C SER A 216 -14.61 -15.10 2.25
N GLY A 217 -14.05 -14.23 1.42
CA GLY A 217 -12.73 -14.46 0.83
C GLY A 217 -11.60 -14.48 1.85
N TYR A 218 -11.64 -13.64 2.89
CA TYR A 218 -10.68 -13.74 3.99
C TYR A 218 -10.96 -14.95 4.90
N SER A 219 -12.22 -15.30 5.15
CA SER A 219 -12.59 -16.47 6.00
C SER A 219 -12.19 -17.80 5.37
N LEU A 220 -12.04 -17.87 4.04
CA LEU A 220 -11.58 -19.08 3.34
C LEU A 220 -10.06 -19.24 3.31
N LEU A 221 -9.30 -18.23 3.73
CA LEU A 221 -7.84 -18.34 3.78
C LEU A 221 -7.42 -19.26 4.93
N THR A 222 -6.48 -20.14 4.63
CA THR A 222 -5.81 -20.99 5.62
C THR A 222 -4.33 -20.61 5.72
N LYS A 223 -3.71 -21.04 6.80
CA LYS A 223 -2.28 -20.86 7.02
C LYS A 223 -1.44 -21.38 5.84
N GLU A 224 -1.81 -22.51 5.28
CA GLU A 224 -1.13 -23.17 4.14
C GLU A 224 -1.24 -22.33 2.85
N ILE A 225 -2.41 -21.73 2.61
CA ILE A 225 -2.60 -20.82 1.46
C ILE A 225 -1.69 -19.60 1.59
N VAL A 226 -1.65 -18.99 2.77
CA VAL A 226 -0.81 -17.81 3.05
C VAL A 226 0.66 -18.19 2.95
N GLN A 227 1.08 -19.31 3.57
CA GLN A 227 2.46 -19.82 3.49
C GLN A 227 2.92 -20.02 2.04
N LYS A 228 2.07 -20.64 1.23
CA LYS A 228 2.38 -20.86 -0.21
C LYS A 228 2.62 -19.56 -0.96
N LYS A 229 1.90 -18.49 -0.60
CA LYS A 229 2.12 -17.16 -1.20
C LYS A 229 3.39 -16.51 -0.69
N CYS A 230 3.66 -16.59 0.61
CA CYS A 230 4.94 -16.16 1.16
C CYS A 230 6.12 -16.88 0.48
N ASP A 231 6.06 -18.20 0.34
CA ASP A 231 7.12 -19.00 -0.30
C ASP A 231 7.37 -18.62 -1.77
N LYS A 232 6.29 -18.23 -2.49
CA LYS A 232 6.38 -17.83 -3.91
C LYS A 232 7.05 -16.47 -4.11
N TYR A 233 6.68 -15.48 -3.30
CA TYR A 233 7.07 -14.08 -3.54
C TYR A 233 8.23 -13.60 -2.66
N LEU A 234 8.32 -14.08 -1.42
CA LEU A 234 9.28 -13.58 -0.44
C LEU A 234 10.62 -14.29 -0.55
N LEU A 235 11.37 -13.92 -1.57
CA LEU A 235 12.71 -14.45 -1.81
C LEU A 235 13.74 -13.41 -1.36
N PRO A 236 14.67 -13.76 -0.43
CA PRO A 236 15.65 -12.84 0.12
C PRO A 236 16.50 -12.11 -0.94
N GLU A 237 16.83 -12.81 -2.03
CA GLU A 237 17.59 -12.27 -3.17
C GLU A 237 16.82 -11.23 -4.00
N ASN A 238 15.49 -11.17 -3.84
CA ASN A 238 14.63 -10.22 -4.55
C ASN A 238 14.39 -8.92 -3.79
N ILE A 239 14.82 -8.85 -2.52
CA ILE A 239 14.61 -7.67 -1.68
C ILE A 239 15.41 -6.50 -2.24
N SER A 240 14.73 -5.40 -2.53
CA SER A 240 15.38 -4.12 -2.82
C SER A 240 15.29 -3.21 -1.61
N PHE A 241 16.39 -2.53 -1.29
CA PHE A 241 16.46 -1.58 -0.18
C PHE A 241 16.58 -0.14 -0.68
N PHE A 242 15.87 0.75 -0.03
CA PHE A 242 16.00 2.18 -0.16
C PHE A 242 16.19 2.78 1.23
N THR A 243 17.31 3.46 1.44
CA THR A 243 17.65 4.07 2.73
C THR A 243 17.81 5.57 2.53
N VAL A 244 17.17 6.34 3.39
CA VAL A 244 17.43 7.78 3.55
C VAL A 244 18.00 7.98 4.94
N LYS A 245 19.14 8.67 5.05
CA LYS A 245 19.76 8.97 6.33
C LYS A 245 20.26 10.42 6.38
N SER A 246 20.38 10.98 7.58
CA SER A 246 21.05 12.25 7.77
C SER A 246 22.54 12.12 7.43
N GLU A 247 23.14 13.17 6.88
CA GLU A 247 24.58 13.26 6.78
C GLU A 247 25.22 13.22 8.17
N ASP A 248 26.37 12.54 8.31
CA ASP A 248 27.11 12.50 9.56
C ASP A 248 27.60 13.92 9.91
N SER A 249 27.14 14.42 11.06
CA SER A 249 27.57 15.72 11.58
C SER A 249 29.08 15.77 11.94
N ALA A 250 29.74 14.62 11.98
CA ALA A 250 31.20 14.55 12.27
C ALA A 250 32.06 15.09 11.13
N ASP A 251 31.57 15.11 9.87
CA ASP A 251 32.36 15.57 8.71
C ASP A 251 32.24 17.10 8.48
N LYS A 252 31.31 17.78 9.17
CA LYS A 252 31.16 19.24 9.06
C LYS A 252 32.14 20.03 9.95
N SER A 253 32.71 19.42 11.00
CA SER A 253 33.68 20.08 11.87
C SER A 253 35.10 20.15 11.28
N LEU A 254 35.33 19.59 10.10
CA LEU A 254 36.62 19.58 9.39
C LEU A 254 36.65 20.49 8.14
N LYS A 255 35.57 21.20 7.86
CA LYS A 255 35.42 22.05 6.64
C LYS A 255 35.23 23.54 6.93
N ASP A 256 35.31 23.97 8.21
CA ASP A 256 35.32 25.38 8.62
C ASP A 256 36.75 25.85 9.01
#